data_fecec0c5f062b142d0b317a8826315bc
#
_entry.id   fecec0c5f062b142d0b317a8826315bc
#
_cell.length_a   1.000
_cell.length_b   1.000
_cell.length_c   1.000
_cell.angle_alpha   90.00
_cell.angle_beta   90.00
_cell.angle_gamma   90.00
#
_symmetry.space_group_name_H-M   'P 1'
#
loop_
_entity.id
_entity.type
_entity.pdbx_description
1 polymer ?
#
loop_
_entity_poly.entity_id
_entity_poly.type
_entity_poly.pdbx_seq_one_letter_code
_entity_poly.pdbx_strand_id
1 'polypeptide(L)'
;MDGLELAKRIREKYDFIVCVILSGHNDFAYAKEAIQHQVMEYLLKPVNDDELSEVLRKIEKNLLTFQEEFEMANNTSFQKPENIAELVEEYIHKHYMELLELGEIAEKFGFSVSYLTKIFTKFTGKTPSKYIRDYRISLAKQLLRNPNLSISVVGKKVGYPDQFHFSKIFRQATGMSPSEFRTRDS
;
A
#
# COMPACT_ATOMS: atom_id res chain seq x y z
N MET A 1 -13.32 -1.17 19.89
CA MET A 1 -12.50 -0.64 18.78
C MET A 1 -12.49 0.86 18.94
N ASP A 2 -11.36 1.44 19.20
CA ASP A 2 -11.21 2.89 19.27
C ASP A 2 -10.98 3.52 17.88
N GLY A 3 -10.94 4.87 17.82
CA GLY A 3 -10.79 5.59 16.55
C GLY A 3 -9.45 5.36 15.87
N LEU A 4 -8.37 5.10 16.61
CA LEU A 4 -7.04 4.83 16.08
C LEU A 4 -6.98 3.45 15.41
N GLU A 5 -7.54 2.44 16.06
CA GLU A 5 -7.64 1.09 15.49
C GLU A 5 -8.53 1.08 14.24
N LEU A 6 -9.60 1.88 14.22
CA LEU A 6 -10.44 2.04 13.05
C LEU A 6 -9.67 2.70 11.89
N ALA A 7 -8.97 3.81 12.16
CA ALA A 7 -8.16 4.50 11.17
C ALA A 7 -7.08 3.58 10.57
N LYS A 8 -6.39 2.80 11.42
CA LYS A 8 -5.43 1.79 11.00
C LYS A 8 -6.05 0.79 10.02
N ARG A 9 -7.19 0.18 10.37
CA ARG A 9 -7.88 -0.80 9.51
C ARG A 9 -8.38 -0.19 8.20
N ILE A 10 -8.84 1.06 8.24
CA ILE A 10 -9.22 1.79 7.03
C ILE A 10 -8.00 1.96 6.13
N ARG A 11 -6.86 2.40 6.70
CA ARG A 11 -5.62 2.57 5.95
C ARG A 11 -5.06 1.27 5.38
N GLU A 12 -5.10 0.19 6.14
CA GLU A 12 -4.68 -1.14 5.64
C GLU A 12 -5.50 -1.63 4.43
N LYS A 13 -6.73 -1.14 4.29
CA LYS A 13 -7.64 -1.57 3.24
C LYS A 13 -7.84 -0.53 2.13
N TYR A 14 -7.75 0.75 2.47
CA TYR A 14 -8.10 1.87 1.59
C TYR A 14 -7.12 3.03 1.76
N ASP A 15 -6.03 3.03 1.01
CA ASP A 15 -4.96 4.05 1.11
C ASP A 15 -5.42 5.46 0.73
N PHE A 16 -6.53 5.57 -0.03
CA PHE A 16 -7.07 6.84 -0.53
C PHE A 16 -8.09 7.51 0.39
N ILE A 17 -8.50 6.86 1.49
CA ILE A 17 -9.45 7.48 2.43
C ILE A 17 -8.69 8.43 3.35
N VAL A 18 -9.10 9.68 3.36
CA VAL A 18 -8.59 10.68 4.29
C VAL A 18 -9.27 10.48 5.64
N CYS A 19 -8.47 10.24 6.68
CA CYS A 19 -8.96 10.09 8.05
C CYS A 19 -8.59 11.32 8.88
N VAL A 20 -9.56 11.85 9.60
CA VAL A 20 -9.38 12.88 10.65
C VAL A 20 -9.96 12.33 11.94
N ILE A 21 -9.23 12.46 13.05
CA ILE A 21 -9.67 11.99 14.35
C ILE A 21 -10.15 13.18 15.19
N LEU A 22 -11.34 13.06 15.76
CA LEU A 22 -11.88 13.99 16.75
C LEU A 22 -11.86 13.33 18.13
N SER A 23 -11.04 13.84 19.06
CA SER A 23 -10.83 13.23 20.37
C SER A 23 -11.03 14.21 21.52
N GLY A 24 -11.58 13.73 22.64
CA GLY A 24 -11.59 14.44 23.90
C GLY A 24 -10.31 14.26 24.74
N HIS A 25 -9.38 13.43 24.28
CA HIS A 25 -8.14 13.14 25.00
C HIS A 25 -7.00 14.02 24.48
N ASN A 26 -6.44 14.83 25.37
CA ASN A 26 -5.25 15.65 25.09
C ASN A 26 -4.00 14.85 25.49
N ASP A 27 -3.85 13.64 24.98
CA ASP A 27 -2.68 12.80 25.26
C ASP A 27 -1.77 12.77 24.03
N PHE A 28 -0.52 13.20 24.25
CA PHE A 28 0.51 13.22 23.22
C PHE A 28 0.78 11.82 22.63
N ALA A 29 0.58 10.77 23.42
CA ALA A 29 0.75 9.39 22.93
C ALA A 29 -0.27 9.04 21.86
N TYR A 30 -1.55 9.43 22.04
CA TYR A 30 -2.60 9.23 21.03
C TYR A 30 -2.35 10.03 19.75
N ALA A 31 -1.92 11.28 19.88
CA ALA A 31 -1.58 12.10 18.71
C ALA A 31 -0.41 11.51 17.92
N LYS A 32 0.63 11.02 18.61
CA LYS A 32 1.77 10.34 17.99
C LYS A 32 1.37 9.05 17.26
N GLU A 33 0.48 8.27 17.85
CA GLU A 33 -0.04 7.04 17.22
C GLU A 33 -0.91 7.36 16.01
N ALA A 34 -1.72 8.42 16.05
CA ALA A 34 -2.48 8.91 14.90
C ALA A 34 -1.57 9.25 13.71
N ILE A 35 -0.45 9.91 13.95
CA ILE A 35 0.56 10.21 12.92
C ILE A 35 1.15 8.92 12.33
N GLN A 36 1.45 7.92 13.16
CA GLN A 36 1.97 6.62 12.70
C GLN A 36 0.98 5.88 11.80
N HIS A 37 -0.32 6.09 12.01
CA HIS A 37 -1.39 5.54 11.18
C HIS A 37 -1.77 6.44 10.00
N GLN A 38 -0.94 7.46 9.71
CA GLN A 38 -1.15 8.39 8.59
C GLN A 38 -2.53 9.05 8.60
N VAL A 39 -3.05 9.36 9.78
CA VAL A 39 -4.22 10.20 9.95
C VAL A 39 -3.84 11.62 9.53
N MET A 40 -4.67 12.25 8.73
CA MET A 40 -4.35 13.57 8.17
C MET A 40 -4.30 14.66 9.24
N GLU A 41 -5.20 14.57 10.23
CA GLU A 41 -5.25 15.52 11.34
C GLU A 41 -5.89 14.89 12.57
N TYR A 42 -5.52 15.42 13.75
CA TYR A 42 -6.06 15.03 15.03
C TYR A 42 -6.58 16.27 15.75
N LEU A 43 -7.91 16.40 15.89
CA LEU A 43 -8.58 17.56 16.48
C LEU A 43 -9.06 17.24 17.89
N LEU A 44 -8.87 18.19 18.81
CA LEU A 44 -9.35 18.08 20.18
C LEU A 44 -10.78 18.61 20.31
N LYS A 45 -11.59 17.93 21.11
CA LYS A 45 -12.92 18.41 21.50
C LYS A 45 -12.81 19.36 22.72
N PRO A 46 -13.54 20.48 22.76
CA PRO A 46 -14.48 20.95 21.73
C PRO A 46 -13.75 21.43 20.47
N VAL A 47 -14.23 21.05 19.30
CA VAL A 47 -13.62 21.41 18.03
C VAL A 47 -13.84 22.88 17.76
N ASN A 48 -12.79 23.61 17.42
CA ASN A 48 -12.86 25.01 17.01
C ASN A 48 -13.27 25.06 15.53
N ASP A 49 -14.23 25.93 15.20
CA ASP A 49 -14.75 26.06 13.83
C ASP A 49 -13.67 26.53 12.84
N ASP A 50 -12.74 27.38 13.27
CA ASP A 50 -11.63 27.85 12.44
C ASP A 50 -10.65 26.71 12.14
N GLU A 51 -10.31 25.93 13.16
CA GLU A 51 -9.42 24.77 13.04
C GLU A 51 -10.03 23.68 12.12
N LEU A 52 -11.33 23.38 12.31
CA LEU A 52 -12.05 22.46 11.45
C LEU A 52 -12.08 22.95 10.00
N SER A 53 -12.35 24.25 9.81
CA SER A 53 -12.38 24.87 8.47
C SER A 53 -11.03 24.80 7.78
N GLU A 54 -9.93 24.96 8.52
CA GLU A 54 -8.58 24.82 7.97
C GLU A 54 -8.30 23.38 7.54
N VAL A 55 -8.69 22.40 8.35
CA VAL A 55 -8.53 20.98 8.01
C VAL A 55 -9.35 20.61 6.78
N LEU A 56 -10.61 21.07 6.71
CA LEU A 56 -11.46 20.82 5.55
C LEU A 56 -10.88 21.44 4.26
N ARG A 57 -10.30 22.65 4.33
CA ARG A 57 -9.60 23.26 3.19
C ARG A 57 -8.36 22.46 2.76
N LYS A 58 -7.60 21.93 3.71
CA LYS A 58 -6.47 21.03 3.38
C LYS A 58 -6.95 19.77 2.67
N ILE A 59 -8.06 19.18 3.13
CA ILE A 59 -8.67 18.01 2.50
C ILE A 59 -9.16 18.35 1.08
N GLU A 60 -9.91 19.44 0.94
CA GLU A 60 -10.41 19.92 -0.35
C GLU A 60 -9.28 20.15 -1.34
N LYS A 61 -8.22 20.85 -0.93
CA LYS A 61 -7.03 21.08 -1.77
C LYS A 61 -6.39 19.77 -2.23
N ASN A 62 -6.23 18.80 -1.33
CA ASN A 62 -5.68 17.50 -1.69
C ASN A 62 -6.59 16.75 -2.67
N LEU A 63 -7.91 16.82 -2.49
CA LEU A 63 -8.88 16.21 -3.39
C LEU A 63 -8.90 16.90 -4.76
N LEU A 64 -8.79 18.23 -4.80
CA LEU A 64 -8.73 19.00 -6.06
C LEU A 64 -7.44 18.71 -6.83
N THR A 65 -6.29 18.74 -6.17
CA THR A 65 -5.01 18.35 -6.80
C THR A 65 -5.11 16.94 -7.39
N PHE A 66 -5.75 16.04 -6.65
CA PHE A 66 -6.01 14.68 -7.08
C PHE A 66 -6.93 14.62 -8.31
N GLN A 67 -7.97 15.47 -8.36
CA GLN A 67 -8.90 15.57 -9.49
C GLN A 67 -8.23 16.19 -10.71
N GLU A 68 -7.41 17.23 -10.51
CA GLU A 68 -6.63 17.86 -11.58
C GLU A 68 -5.60 16.89 -12.20
N GLU A 69 -4.88 16.13 -11.39
CA GLU A 69 -3.99 15.06 -11.85
C GLU A 69 -4.76 14.00 -12.66
N PHE A 70 -5.96 13.65 -12.22
CA PHE A 70 -6.83 12.70 -12.91
C PHE A 70 -7.33 13.23 -14.25
N GLU A 71 -7.72 14.50 -14.31
CA GLU A 71 -8.20 15.16 -15.56
C GLU A 71 -7.05 15.40 -16.53
N MET A 72 -5.86 15.80 -16.05
CA MET A 72 -4.65 15.90 -16.88
C MET A 72 -4.25 14.56 -17.49
N ALA A 73 -4.30 13.48 -16.72
CA ALA A 73 -4.02 12.13 -17.21
C ALA A 73 -5.03 11.68 -18.28
N ASN A 74 -6.29 12.10 -18.19
CA ASN A 74 -7.32 11.78 -19.17
C ASN A 74 -7.20 12.64 -20.45
N ASN A 75 -6.62 13.84 -20.37
CA ASN A 75 -6.49 14.76 -21.51
C ASN A 75 -5.20 14.56 -22.32
N THR A 76 -4.20 13.89 -21.80
CA THR A 76 -3.00 13.54 -22.55
C THR A 76 -3.20 12.18 -23.23
N SER A 77 -3.20 12.16 -24.54
CA SER A 77 -3.38 10.96 -25.39
C SER A 77 -2.39 9.81 -25.10
N PHE A 78 -1.44 9.99 -24.21
CA PHE A 78 -0.42 9.01 -23.85
C PHE A 78 -0.65 8.28 -22.54
N GLN A 79 -1.59 8.71 -21.69
CA GLN A 79 -1.79 8.07 -20.37
C GLN A 79 -3.27 7.91 -20.02
N LYS A 80 -3.96 7.03 -20.74
CA LYS A 80 -5.22 6.52 -20.22
C LYS A 80 -4.97 5.87 -18.86
N PRO A 81 -5.85 6.03 -17.86
CA PRO A 81 -5.69 5.43 -16.53
C PRO A 81 -5.41 3.92 -16.56
N GLU A 82 -5.98 3.22 -17.54
CA GLU A 82 -5.73 1.79 -17.79
C GLU A 82 -4.26 1.53 -18.12
N ASN A 83 -3.68 2.32 -19.00
CA ASN A 83 -2.28 2.20 -19.42
C ASN A 83 -1.32 2.47 -18.25
N ILE A 84 -1.69 3.36 -17.33
CA ILE A 84 -0.89 3.63 -16.12
C ILE A 84 -0.82 2.37 -15.25
N ALA A 85 -1.95 1.70 -15.03
CA ALA A 85 -1.98 0.48 -14.24
C ALA A 85 -1.12 -0.61 -14.89
N GLU A 86 -1.23 -0.80 -16.22
CA GLU A 86 -0.41 -1.75 -16.98
C GLU A 86 1.09 -1.44 -16.90
N LEU A 87 1.48 -0.18 -17.06
CA LEU A 87 2.88 0.25 -16.94
C LEU A 87 3.45 0.00 -15.54
N VAL A 88 2.65 0.23 -14.50
CA VAL A 88 3.05 -0.05 -13.12
C VAL A 88 3.15 -1.56 -12.87
N GLU A 89 2.24 -2.37 -13.42
CA GLU A 89 2.33 -3.83 -13.37
C GLU A 89 3.61 -4.34 -14.04
N GLU A 90 3.90 -3.87 -15.25
CA GLU A 90 5.12 -4.24 -15.96
C GLU A 90 6.38 -3.85 -15.16
N TYR A 91 6.37 -2.65 -14.57
CA TYR A 91 7.47 -2.21 -13.73
C TYR A 91 7.65 -3.12 -12.51
N ILE A 92 6.56 -3.48 -11.82
CA ILE A 92 6.57 -4.41 -10.69
C ILE A 92 7.12 -5.78 -11.14
N HIS A 93 6.66 -6.31 -12.27
CA HIS A 93 7.10 -7.59 -12.81
C HIS A 93 8.59 -7.61 -13.18
N LYS A 94 9.13 -6.48 -13.58
CA LYS A 94 10.55 -6.35 -13.93
C LYS A 94 11.45 -6.18 -12.71
N HIS A 95 10.93 -5.52 -11.65
CA HIS A 95 11.72 -5.11 -10.50
C HIS A 95 11.30 -5.80 -9.17
N TYR A 96 10.46 -6.84 -9.22
CA TYR A 96 9.90 -7.49 -8.03
C TYR A 96 10.94 -8.00 -7.03
N MET A 97 12.17 -8.28 -7.46
CA MET A 97 13.25 -8.73 -6.58
C MET A 97 13.87 -7.60 -5.77
N GLU A 98 13.69 -6.36 -6.18
CA GLU A 98 14.26 -5.16 -5.58
C GLU A 98 13.38 -4.65 -4.43
N LEU A 99 13.91 -3.72 -3.63
CA LEU A 99 13.10 -2.97 -2.68
C LEU A 99 12.21 -2.02 -3.50
N LEU A 100 10.90 -2.29 -3.51
CA LEU A 100 9.92 -1.47 -4.21
C LEU A 100 9.20 -0.58 -3.21
N GLU A 101 9.55 0.71 -3.20
CA GLU A 101 8.85 1.74 -2.43
C GLU A 101 7.82 2.45 -3.31
N LEU A 102 6.58 2.58 -2.82
CA LEU A 102 5.50 3.21 -3.59
C LEU A 102 5.79 4.67 -3.93
N GLY A 103 6.55 5.36 -3.07
CA GLY A 103 7.02 6.72 -3.32
C GLY A 103 7.88 6.81 -4.58
N GLU A 104 8.87 5.93 -4.69
CA GLU A 104 9.78 5.86 -5.85
C GLU A 104 9.05 5.47 -7.14
N ILE A 105 8.11 4.53 -7.04
CA ILE A 105 7.28 4.14 -8.19
C ILE A 105 6.43 5.33 -8.65
N ALA A 106 5.76 6.02 -7.72
CA ALA A 106 4.92 7.16 -8.04
C ALA A 106 5.73 8.30 -8.67
N GLU A 107 6.88 8.65 -8.08
CA GLU A 107 7.80 9.66 -8.61
C GLU A 107 8.28 9.31 -10.02
N LYS A 108 8.66 8.06 -10.25
CA LYS A 108 9.12 7.58 -11.57
C LYS A 108 8.09 7.79 -12.67
N PHE A 109 6.80 7.63 -12.35
CA PHE A 109 5.72 7.80 -13.32
C PHE A 109 5.11 9.21 -13.30
N GLY A 110 5.64 10.13 -12.46
CA GLY A 110 5.18 11.51 -12.36
C GLY A 110 3.84 11.67 -11.66
N PHE A 111 3.50 10.77 -10.73
CA PHE A 111 2.25 10.78 -9.98
C PHE A 111 2.46 10.92 -8.48
N SER A 112 1.44 11.37 -7.77
CA SER A 112 1.38 11.21 -6.32
C SER A 112 1.12 9.73 -5.95
N VAL A 113 1.59 9.30 -4.77
CA VAL A 113 1.35 7.94 -4.26
C VAL A 113 -0.14 7.64 -4.16
N SER A 114 -0.94 8.62 -3.74
CA SER A 114 -2.39 8.50 -3.61
C SER A 114 -3.06 8.26 -4.96
N TYR A 115 -2.68 9.02 -5.99
CA TYR A 115 -3.22 8.88 -7.34
C TYR A 115 -2.86 7.52 -7.93
N LEU A 116 -1.57 7.14 -7.89
CA LEU A 116 -1.10 5.86 -8.40
C LEU A 116 -1.82 4.70 -7.70
N THR A 117 -1.94 4.73 -6.37
CA THR A 117 -2.62 3.70 -5.59
C THR A 117 -4.09 3.56 -6.01
N LYS A 118 -4.80 4.69 -6.18
CA LYS A 118 -6.21 4.68 -6.58
C LYS A 118 -6.41 4.10 -7.98
N ILE A 119 -5.64 4.59 -8.97
CA ILE A 119 -5.71 4.12 -10.35
C ILE A 119 -5.37 2.62 -10.40
N PHE A 120 -4.24 2.25 -9.82
CA PHE A 120 -3.82 0.85 -9.81
C PHE A 120 -4.86 -0.06 -9.15
N THR A 121 -5.42 0.35 -8.01
CA THR A 121 -6.46 -0.43 -7.31
C THR A 121 -7.75 -0.53 -8.14
N LYS A 122 -8.14 0.55 -8.83
CA LYS A 122 -9.33 0.57 -9.69
C LYS A 122 -9.24 -0.47 -10.81
N PHE A 123 -8.07 -0.61 -11.44
CA PHE A 123 -7.91 -1.48 -12.61
C PHE A 123 -7.46 -2.90 -12.24
N THR A 124 -6.65 -3.08 -11.18
CA THR A 124 -6.14 -4.41 -10.78
C THR A 124 -6.98 -5.07 -9.68
N GLY A 125 -7.85 -4.31 -9.02
CA GLY A 125 -8.63 -4.76 -7.86
C GLY A 125 -7.79 -4.92 -6.57
N LYS A 126 -6.51 -4.52 -6.59
CA LYS A 126 -5.59 -4.65 -5.45
C LYS A 126 -4.73 -3.41 -5.30
N THR A 127 -4.39 -3.04 -4.07
CA THR A 127 -3.37 -2.01 -3.83
C THR A 127 -2.01 -2.46 -4.38
N PRO A 128 -1.13 -1.54 -4.82
CA PRO A 128 0.20 -1.91 -5.33
C PRO A 128 1.00 -2.79 -4.37
N SER A 129 1.02 -2.46 -3.08
CA SER A 129 1.71 -3.26 -2.05
C SER A 129 1.17 -4.69 -1.95
N LYS A 130 -0.16 -4.84 -2.02
CA LYS A 130 -0.80 -6.16 -2.01
C LYS A 130 -0.50 -6.93 -3.29
N TYR A 131 -0.50 -6.25 -4.42
CA TYR A 131 -0.16 -6.84 -5.72
C TYR A 131 1.29 -7.35 -5.75
N ILE A 132 2.26 -6.53 -5.33
CA ILE A 132 3.67 -6.91 -5.22
C ILE A 132 3.82 -8.15 -4.34
N ARG A 133 3.21 -8.15 -3.15
CA ARG A 133 3.25 -9.30 -2.25
C ARG A 133 2.67 -10.55 -2.90
N ASP A 134 1.47 -10.48 -3.47
CA ASP A 134 0.77 -11.61 -4.07
C ASP A 134 1.57 -12.18 -5.26
N TYR A 135 2.17 -11.29 -6.06
CA TYR A 135 3.04 -11.67 -7.19
C TYR A 135 4.28 -12.42 -6.70
N ARG A 136 5.00 -11.88 -5.71
CA ARG A 136 6.17 -12.54 -5.10
C ARG A 136 5.82 -13.91 -4.52
N ILE A 137 4.69 -14.02 -3.84
CA ILE A 137 4.23 -15.30 -3.29
C ILE A 137 3.87 -16.30 -4.38
N SER A 138 3.28 -15.87 -5.50
CA SER A 138 2.99 -16.75 -6.63
C SER A 138 4.26 -17.34 -7.22
N LEU A 139 5.30 -16.53 -7.39
CA LEU A 139 6.62 -16.97 -7.85
C LEU A 139 7.32 -17.88 -6.82
N ALA A 140 7.18 -17.55 -5.53
CA ALA A 140 7.72 -18.38 -4.45
C ALA A 140 7.13 -19.79 -4.49
N LYS A 141 5.83 -19.95 -4.71
CA LYS A 141 5.18 -21.26 -4.85
C LYS A 141 5.77 -22.07 -6.00
N GLN A 142 6.06 -21.43 -7.13
CA GLN A 142 6.70 -22.11 -8.28
C GLN A 142 8.13 -22.56 -7.93
N LEU A 143 8.93 -21.67 -7.31
CA LEU A 143 10.31 -21.99 -6.94
C LEU A 143 10.41 -23.04 -5.83
N LEU A 144 9.44 -23.09 -4.92
CA LEU A 144 9.40 -24.09 -3.83
C LEU A 144 9.22 -25.53 -4.32
N ARG A 145 8.69 -25.73 -5.53
CA ARG A 145 8.59 -27.06 -6.16
C ARG A 145 9.95 -27.65 -6.53
N ASN A 146 10.99 -26.83 -6.61
CA ASN A 146 12.33 -27.29 -6.83
C ASN A 146 12.99 -27.68 -5.47
N PRO A 147 13.22 -28.98 -5.20
CA PRO A 147 13.79 -29.43 -3.93
C PRO A 147 15.25 -28.96 -3.72
N ASN A 148 15.95 -28.63 -4.79
CA ASN A 148 17.35 -28.20 -4.73
C ASN A 148 17.49 -26.73 -4.26
N LEU A 149 16.43 -25.96 -4.20
CA LEU A 149 16.45 -24.58 -3.71
C LEU A 149 16.12 -24.55 -2.20
N SER A 150 17.01 -24.03 -1.38
CA SER A 150 16.69 -23.81 0.04
C SER A 150 15.60 -22.74 0.20
N ILE A 151 14.86 -22.75 1.32
CA ILE A 151 13.83 -21.76 1.63
C ILE A 151 14.42 -20.33 1.62
N SER A 152 15.64 -20.17 2.14
CA SER A 152 16.36 -18.90 2.15
C SER A 152 16.65 -18.41 0.73
N VAL A 153 17.09 -19.30 -0.16
CA VAL A 153 17.35 -18.96 -1.57
C VAL A 153 16.05 -18.55 -2.28
N VAL A 154 14.96 -19.27 -2.05
CA VAL A 154 13.65 -18.91 -2.60
C VAL A 154 13.24 -17.53 -2.13
N GLY A 155 13.32 -17.24 -0.82
CA GLY A 155 12.99 -15.92 -0.26
C GLY A 155 13.76 -14.81 -0.95
N LYS A 156 15.09 -14.95 -1.08
CA LYS A 156 15.95 -13.96 -1.77
C LYS A 156 15.55 -13.76 -3.23
N LYS A 157 15.28 -14.85 -3.96
CA LYS A 157 14.88 -14.80 -5.38
C LYS A 157 13.52 -14.11 -5.62
N VAL A 158 12.69 -14.02 -4.61
CA VAL A 158 11.39 -13.32 -4.72
C VAL A 158 11.35 -12.00 -3.95
N GLY A 159 12.51 -11.41 -3.65
CA GLY A 159 12.61 -10.06 -3.07
C GLY A 159 12.42 -10.00 -1.55
N TYR A 160 12.66 -11.10 -0.84
CA TYR A 160 12.71 -11.14 0.64
C TYR A 160 14.10 -11.59 1.10
N PRO A 161 15.02 -10.68 1.42
CA PRO A 161 16.37 -11.04 1.84
C PRO A 161 16.42 -11.80 3.17
N ASP A 162 15.45 -11.52 4.07
CA ASP A 162 15.32 -12.21 5.36
C ASP A 162 14.38 -13.41 5.26
N GLN A 163 14.89 -14.60 5.62
CA GLN A 163 14.15 -15.85 5.54
C GLN A 163 12.97 -15.92 6.53
N PHE A 164 13.11 -15.34 7.72
CA PHE A 164 12.05 -15.36 8.73
C PHE A 164 10.90 -14.46 8.33
N HIS A 165 11.22 -13.28 7.81
CA HIS A 165 10.25 -12.37 7.23
C HIS A 165 9.54 -13.03 6.04
N PHE A 166 10.28 -13.63 5.11
CA PHE A 166 9.69 -14.39 4.00
C PHE A 166 8.72 -15.45 4.49
N SER A 167 9.13 -16.28 5.44
CA SER A 167 8.30 -17.38 5.96
C SER A 167 7.01 -16.88 6.62
N LYS A 168 7.09 -15.75 7.35
CA LYS A 168 5.94 -15.08 7.95
C LYS A 168 4.96 -14.58 6.89
N ILE A 169 5.44 -13.85 5.89
CA ILE A 169 4.59 -13.31 4.79
C ILE A 169 3.97 -14.45 3.98
N PHE A 170 4.76 -15.48 3.66
CA PHE A 170 4.27 -16.65 2.93
C PHE A 170 3.14 -17.35 3.69
N ARG A 171 3.31 -17.59 5.00
CA ARG A 171 2.29 -18.20 5.85
C ARG A 171 1.03 -17.34 5.95
N GLN A 172 1.17 -16.03 6.08
CA GLN A 172 0.02 -15.12 6.08
C GLN A 172 -0.78 -15.16 4.76
N ALA A 173 -0.09 -15.32 3.64
CA ALA A 173 -0.72 -15.34 2.31
C ALA A 173 -1.30 -16.71 1.92
N THR A 174 -0.74 -17.83 2.46
CA THR A 174 -1.07 -19.19 2.01
C THR A 174 -1.69 -20.07 3.08
N GLY A 175 -1.64 -19.63 4.35
CA GLY A 175 -2.07 -20.42 5.51
C GLY A 175 -1.04 -21.44 6.03
N MET A 176 0.08 -21.65 5.32
CA MET A 176 1.12 -22.62 5.69
C MET A 176 2.52 -22.07 5.48
N SER A 177 3.51 -22.62 6.19
CA SER A 177 4.92 -22.24 6.01
C SER A 177 5.45 -22.70 4.63
N PRO A 178 6.53 -22.08 4.13
CA PRO A 178 7.17 -22.53 2.89
C PRO A 178 7.61 -24.00 2.91
N SER A 179 8.05 -24.50 4.07
CA SER A 179 8.46 -25.91 4.23
C SER A 179 7.26 -26.86 4.15
N GLU A 180 6.16 -26.54 4.85
CA GLU A 180 4.91 -27.29 4.77
C GLU A 180 4.34 -27.31 3.37
N PHE A 181 4.39 -26.15 2.67
CA PHE A 181 3.94 -26.04 1.29
C PHE A 181 4.73 -26.95 0.36
N ARG A 182 6.07 -26.98 0.50
CA ARG A 182 6.95 -27.87 -0.29
C ARG A 182 6.59 -29.35 -0.09
N THR A 183 6.43 -29.78 1.16
CA THR A 183 6.14 -31.18 1.47
C THR A 183 4.76 -31.63 0.95
N ARG A 184 3.81 -30.72 0.88
CA ARG A 184 2.45 -31.01 0.39
C ARG A 184 2.35 -31.08 -1.13
N ASP A 185 3.17 -30.31 -1.84
CA ASP A 185 3.13 -30.12 -3.30
C ASP A 185 4.19 -31.02 -4.02
N SER A 186 5.00 -31.79 -3.24
CA SER A 186 5.93 -32.82 -3.69
C SER A 186 5.26 -34.19 -3.71
#